data_d633b4971d470002b83aca7fd49e68fe
#
_entry.id   d633b4971d470002b83aca7fd49e68fe
#
_cell.length_a   1.000
_cell.length_b   1.000
_cell.length_c   1.000
_cell.angle_alpha   90.00
_cell.angle_beta   90.00
_cell.angle_gamma   90.00
#
_symmetry.space_group_name_H-M   'P 1'
#
loop_
_entity.id
_entity.type
_entity.pdbx_description
1 polymer ?
#
loop_
_entity_poly.entity_id
_entity_poly.type
_entity_poly.pdbx_seq_one_letter_code
_entity_poly.pdbx_strand_id
1 'polypeptide(L)'
;MTYPALRATRPAGRGRLTHAEHDLFRAAVVFAGAGVDSVLKQAVRSCIPIQVEKSDGAREKYIDFAAAYLQNQGTLNARQVAKLLVTNEPEQTLRAAYVDSLTGSSLQSQSQVTATLAALGLAEQRELFKDARGLNPLFKARNEIAHEMDMTPSAVKGRGKRTRHERAMSTYVAMCHTGLDYCQRVLNALADEL
;
A
#
# COMPACT_ATOMS: atom_id res chain seq x y z
N MET A 1 1.60 -10.11 24.57
CA MET A 1 1.46 -11.59 24.66
C MET A 1 1.69 -12.17 23.27
N THR A 2 2.61 -13.10 23.08
CA THR A 2 2.94 -13.70 21.77
C THR A 2 2.09 -14.94 21.50
N TYR A 3 1.97 -15.36 20.22
CA TYR A 3 1.25 -16.57 19.84
C TYR A 3 1.74 -17.84 20.59
N PRO A 4 3.03 -18.10 20.74
CA PRO A 4 3.53 -19.23 21.56
C PRO A 4 3.06 -19.17 23.02
N ALA A 5 3.04 -17.99 23.63
CA ALA A 5 2.56 -17.82 24.99
C ALA A 5 1.05 -18.10 25.12
N LEU A 6 0.23 -17.67 24.16
CA LEU A 6 -1.19 -18.00 24.08
C LEU A 6 -1.42 -19.52 23.90
N ARG A 7 -0.59 -20.16 23.07
CA ARG A 7 -0.66 -21.63 22.88
C ARG A 7 -0.28 -22.41 24.13
N ALA A 8 0.72 -21.95 24.86
CA ALA A 8 1.19 -22.60 26.10
C ALA A 8 0.14 -22.61 27.23
N THR A 9 -0.86 -21.71 27.19
CA THR A 9 -1.95 -21.68 28.18
C THR A 9 -3.03 -22.75 27.94
N ARG A 10 -2.92 -23.51 26.83
CA ARG A 10 -3.92 -24.57 26.51
C ARG A 10 -3.54 -25.91 27.08
N PRO A 11 -4.51 -26.61 27.72
CA PRO A 11 -4.25 -27.95 28.30
C PRO A 11 -3.80 -28.99 27.27
N ALA A 12 -4.21 -28.88 26.01
CA ALA A 12 -3.92 -29.88 24.97
C ALA A 12 -3.01 -29.38 23.80
N GLY A 13 -2.58 -28.13 23.76
CA GLY A 13 -1.67 -27.57 22.75
C GLY A 13 -2.09 -27.73 21.27
N ARG A 14 -3.13 -28.53 20.98
CA ARG A 14 -3.67 -28.88 19.66
C ARG A 14 -5.12 -28.43 19.52
N GLY A 15 -5.57 -28.22 18.29
CA GLY A 15 -6.97 -27.90 17.97
C GLY A 15 -7.13 -26.55 17.25
N ARG A 16 -8.40 -26.17 17.05
CA ARG A 16 -8.82 -24.93 16.37
C ARG A 16 -8.30 -23.69 17.12
N LEU A 17 -8.01 -22.61 16.39
CA LEU A 17 -7.62 -21.33 16.99
C LEU A 17 -8.73 -20.80 17.91
N THR A 18 -8.36 -20.23 19.03
CA THR A 18 -9.27 -19.48 19.90
C THR A 18 -9.56 -18.10 19.32
N HIS A 19 -10.59 -17.42 19.85
CA HIS A 19 -10.90 -16.05 19.48
C HIS A 19 -9.70 -15.10 19.72
N ALA A 20 -8.99 -15.23 20.84
CA ALA A 20 -7.80 -14.43 21.15
C ALA A 20 -6.65 -14.67 20.16
N GLU A 21 -6.44 -15.92 19.75
CA GLU A 21 -5.44 -16.24 18.73
C GLU A 21 -5.83 -15.67 17.36
N HIS A 22 -7.10 -15.75 16.97
CA HIS A 22 -7.59 -15.08 15.77
C HIS A 22 -7.42 -13.56 15.82
N ASP A 23 -7.69 -12.92 16.96
CA ASP A 23 -7.54 -11.48 17.13
C ASP A 23 -6.06 -11.05 17.01
N LEU A 24 -5.13 -11.86 17.53
CA LEU A 24 -3.69 -11.63 17.34
C LEU A 24 -3.30 -11.69 15.85
N PHE A 25 -3.79 -12.68 15.11
CA PHE A 25 -3.50 -12.78 13.65
C PHE A 25 -4.20 -11.69 12.85
N ARG A 26 -5.40 -11.26 13.22
CA ARG A 26 -6.06 -10.08 12.63
C ARG A 26 -5.22 -8.82 12.81
N ALA A 27 -4.70 -8.60 14.01
CA ALA A 27 -3.80 -7.48 14.28
C ALA A 27 -2.54 -7.56 13.41
N ALA A 28 -1.92 -8.74 13.26
CA ALA A 28 -0.76 -8.94 12.40
C ALA A 28 -1.05 -8.57 10.93
N VAL A 29 -2.21 -8.97 10.39
CA VAL A 29 -2.65 -8.61 9.02
C VAL A 29 -2.82 -7.09 8.87
N VAL A 30 -3.45 -6.43 9.84
CA VAL A 30 -3.61 -4.96 9.82
C VAL A 30 -2.25 -4.26 9.84
N PHE A 31 -1.33 -4.70 10.69
CA PHE A 31 0.02 -4.14 10.77
C PHE A 31 0.84 -4.45 9.50
N ALA A 32 0.73 -5.63 8.92
CA ALA A 32 1.39 -5.96 7.65
C ALA A 32 0.89 -5.07 6.51
N GLY A 33 -0.42 -4.87 6.39
CA GLY A 33 -1.00 -3.97 5.38
C GLY A 33 -0.57 -2.51 5.58
N ALA A 34 -0.53 -2.02 6.83
CA ALA A 34 -0.02 -0.70 7.15
C ALA A 34 1.49 -0.58 6.89
N GLY A 35 2.26 -1.66 7.12
CA GLY A 35 3.68 -1.74 6.82
C GLY A 35 3.96 -1.59 5.32
N VAL A 36 3.21 -2.30 4.47
CA VAL A 36 3.30 -2.16 3.00
C VAL A 36 3.04 -0.71 2.57
N ASP A 37 1.95 -0.11 3.05
CA ASP A 37 1.62 1.30 2.77
C ASP A 37 2.76 2.25 3.21
N SER A 38 3.27 2.06 4.40
CA SER A 38 4.34 2.89 4.97
C SER A 38 5.65 2.78 4.18
N VAL A 39 6.08 1.55 3.84
CA VAL A 39 7.31 1.31 3.07
C VAL A 39 7.22 1.94 1.69
N LEU A 40 6.11 1.74 0.97
CA LEU A 40 5.93 2.33 -0.36
C LEU A 40 5.90 3.86 -0.31
N LYS A 41 5.22 4.46 0.67
CA LYS A 41 5.22 5.92 0.86
C LYS A 41 6.60 6.46 1.20
N GLN A 42 7.36 5.75 2.02
CA GLN A 42 8.73 6.16 2.34
C GLN A 42 9.64 6.04 1.11
N ALA A 43 9.49 4.99 0.31
CA ALA A 43 10.21 4.84 -0.96
C ALA A 43 9.90 6.01 -1.92
N VAL A 44 8.63 6.39 -2.05
CA VAL A 44 8.23 7.57 -2.85
C VAL A 44 8.93 8.82 -2.35
N ARG A 45 8.86 9.12 -1.05
CA ARG A 45 9.46 10.34 -0.49
C ARG A 45 10.98 10.39 -0.67
N SER A 46 11.65 9.24 -0.53
CA SER A 46 13.12 9.18 -0.61
C SER A 46 13.64 9.10 -2.04
N CYS A 47 12.95 8.38 -2.93
CA CYS A 47 13.49 8.06 -4.26
C CYS A 47 12.95 8.95 -5.39
N ILE A 48 11.73 9.49 -5.30
CA ILE A 48 11.17 10.34 -6.37
C ILE A 48 12.09 11.50 -6.75
N PRO A 49 12.67 12.26 -5.80
CA PRO A 49 13.56 13.38 -6.17
C PRO A 49 14.74 12.94 -7.03
N ILE A 50 15.24 11.72 -6.81
CA ILE A 50 16.38 11.16 -7.55
C ILE A 50 15.90 10.53 -8.87
N GLN A 51 14.83 9.75 -8.82
CA GLN A 51 14.32 8.99 -9.97
C GLN A 51 13.79 9.89 -11.10
N VAL A 52 13.20 11.03 -10.78
CA VAL A 52 12.77 12.02 -11.78
C VAL A 52 13.97 12.56 -12.60
N GLU A 53 15.17 12.57 -12.02
CA GLU A 53 16.38 12.99 -12.71
C GLU A 53 17.05 11.87 -13.51
N LYS A 54 17.01 10.64 -12.99
CA LYS A 54 17.75 9.49 -13.56
C LYS A 54 16.93 8.65 -14.54
N SER A 55 15.63 8.46 -14.29
CA SER A 55 14.75 7.57 -15.04
C SER A 55 13.83 8.36 -15.98
N ASP A 56 13.90 8.09 -17.29
CA ASP A 56 12.98 8.69 -18.26
C ASP A 56 11.53 8.34 -17.96
N GLY A 57 11.25 7.10 -17.54
CA GLY A 57 9.91 6.67 -17.17
C GLY A 57 9.35 7.42 -15.96
N ALA A 58 10.17 7.66 -14.92
CA ALA A 58 9.75 8.45 -13.75
C ALA A 58 9.58 9.93 -14.14
N ARG A 59 10.44 10.45 -15.00
CA ARG A 59 10.36 11.83 -15.52
C ARG A 59 9.07 12.06 -16.30
N GLU A 60 8.68 11.14 -17.18
CA GLU A 60 7.42 11.23 -17.93
C GLU A 60 6.20 11.25 -16.98
N LYS A 61 6.18 10.41 -15.95
CA LYS A 61 5.11 10.43 -14.94
C LYS A 61 5.06 11.74 -14.17
N TYR A 62 6.20 12.34 -13.88
CA TYR A 62 6.26 13.66 -13.25
C TYR A 62 5.77 14.76 -14.20
N ILE A 63 6.10 14.70 -15.49
CA ILE A 63 5.62 15.65 -16.50
C ILE A 63 4.11 15.55 -16.67
N ASP A 64 3.57 14.31 -16.74
CA ASP A 64 2.11 14.07 -16.79
C ASP A 64 1.40 14.71 -15.59
N PHE A 65 1.95 14.49 -14.39
CA PHE A 65 1.44 15.12 -13.17
C PHE A 65 1.51 16.65 -13.23
N ALA A 66 2.66 17.21 -13.62
CA ALA A 66 2.88 18.65 -13.68
C ALA A 66 1.90 19.32 -14.66
N ALA A 67 1.70 18.70 -15.82
CA ALA A 67 0.73 19.18 -16.81
C ALA A 67 -0.70 19.18 -16.24
N ALA A 68 -1.11 18.08 -15.58
CA ALA A 68 -2.42 17.98 -14.94
C ALA A 68 -2.58 18.97 -13.78
N TYR A 69 -1.55 19.15 -12.95
CA TYR A 69 -1.53 20.07 -11.81
C TYR A 69 -1.70 21.54 -12.24
N LEU A 70 -1.16 21.92 -13.38
CA LEU A 70 -1.25 23.28 -13.92
C LEU A 70 -2.52 23.54 -14.74
N GLN A 71 -3.37 22.53 -14.92
CA GLN A 71 -4.63 22.63 -15.66
C GLN A 71 -5.84 22.71 -14.73
N ASN A 72 -6.90 23.29 -15.25
CA ASN A 72 -8.24 23.21 -14.69
C ASN A 72 -9.23 22.87 -15.83
N GLN A 73 -9.92 21.75 -15.74
CA GLN A 73 -10.84 21.25 -16.77
C GLN A 73 -10.21 21.20 -18.19
N GLY A 74 -8.94 20.79 -18.28
CA GLY A 74 -8.23 20.65 -19.54
C GLY A 74 -7.62 21.96 -20.11
N THR A 75 -7.79 23.10 -19.43
CA THR A 75 -7.18 24.39 -19.83
C THR A 75 -6.12 24.84 -18.81
N LEU A 76 -5.11 25.56 -19.30
CA LEU A 76 -4.05 26.08 -18.43
C LEU A 76 -4.62 27.03 -17.38
N ASN A 77 -4.34 26.74 -16.10
CA ASN A 77 -4.75 27.59 -14.98
C ASN A 77 -3.69 28.68 -14.75
N ALA A 78 -3.87 29.86 -15.38
CA ALA A 78 -2.95 30.98 -15.27
C ALA A 78 -2.66 31.39 -13.80
N ARG A 79 -3.65 31.30 -12.90
CA ARG A 79 -3.46 31.60 -11.47
C ARG A 79 -2.55 30.58 -10.78
N GLN A 80 -2.67 29.30 -11.14
CA GLN A 80 -1.82 28.24 -10.60
C GLN A 80 -0.39 28.39 -11.07
N VAL A 81 -0.20 28.69 -12.36
CA VAL A 81 1.10 29.00 -12.94
C VAL A 81 1.73 30.22 -12.26
N ALA A 82 1.00 31.32 -12.12
CA ALA A 82 1.49 32.53 -11.46
C ALA A 82 1.90 32.25 -10.00
N LYS A 83 1.09 31.48 -9.24
CA LYS A 83 1.46 31.06 -7.89
C LYS A 83 2.77 30.30 -7.85
N LEU A 84 2.96 29.36 -8.77
CA LEU A 84 4.19 28.58 -8.85
C LEU A 84 5.40 29.45 -9.17
N LEU A 85 5.27 30.37 -10.16
CA LEU A 85 6.36 31.25 -10.61
C LEU A 85 6.82 32.26 -9.55
N VAL A 86 5.95 32.66 -8.60
CA VAL A 86 6.34 33.57 -7.51
C VAL A 86 6.92 32.86 -6.29
N THR A 87 7.02 31.55 -6.30
CA THR A 87 7.74 30.81 -5.23
C THR A 87 9.25 30.95 -5.46
N ASN A 88 10.04 30.90 -4.38
CA ASN A 88 11.50 30.94 -4.49
C ASN A 88 12.07 29.70 -5.20
N GLU A 89 11.37 28.56 -5.08
CA GLU A 89 11.80 27.25 -5.61
C GLU A 89 10.62 26.54 -6.29
N PRO A 90 10.25 26.99 -7.51
CA PRO A 90 9.08 26.43 -8.22
C PRO A 90 9.17 24.93 -8.46
N GLU A 91 10.36 24.44 -8.79
CA GLU A 91 10.59 23.03 -9.06
C GLU A 91 10.42 22.17 -7.80
N GLN A 92 10.98 22.58 -6.68
CA GLN A 92 10.82 21.87 -5.40
C GLN A 92 9.36 21.87 -4.94
N THR A 93 8.66 23.00 -5.13
CA THR A 93 7.22 23.11 -4.83
C THR A 93 6.41 22.11 -5.66
N LEU A 94 6.72 21.97 -6.94
CA LEU A 94 6.03 21.03 -7.82
C LEU A 94 6.39 19.58 -7.51
N ARG A 95 7.66 19.27 -7.21
CA ARG A 95 8.09 17.94 -6.76
C ARG A 95 7.42 17.56 -5.43
N ALA A 96 7.33 18.46 -4.46
CA ALA A 96 6.62 18.22 -3.21
C ALA A 96 5.14 17.93 -3.45
N ALA A 97 4.47 18.69 -4.31
CA ALA A 97 3.08 18.43 -4.69
C ALA A 97 2.92 17.06 -5.37
N TYR A 98 3.90 16.63 -6.18
CA TYR A 98 3.90 15.29 -6.78
C TYR A 98 4.01 14.18 -5.74
N VAL A 99 4.97 14.28 -4.82
CA VAL A 99 5.13 13.33 -3.71
C VAL A 99 3.86 13.27 -2.85
N ASP A 100 3.27 14.42 -2.54
CA ASP A 100 2.02 14.50 -1.76
C ASP A 100 0.86 13.83 -2.52
N SER A 101 0.77 14.00 -3.84
CA SER A 101 -0.25 13.34 -4.66
C SER A 101 -0.14 11.82 -4.64
N LEU A 102 1.08 11.28 -4.61
CA LEU A 102 1.36 9.84 -4.54
C LEU A 102 1.17 9.25 -3.14
N THR A 103 1.38 10.05 -2.09
CA THR A 103 1.37 9.57 -0.69
C THR A 103 0.17 10.02 0.13
N GLY A 104 -0.66 10.92 -0.40
CA GLY A 104 -1.81 11.49 0.30
C GLY A 104 -2.98 10.54 0.52
N SER A 105 -3.05 9.45 -0.25
CA SER A 105 -4.03 8.37 -0.07
C SER A 105 -3.38 7.07 0.39
N SER A 106 -4.18 6.10 0.80
CA SER A 106 -3.68 4.76 1.16
C SER A 106 -3.22 4.01 -0.09
N LEU A 107 -2.05 3.35 -0.04
CA LEU A 107 -1.50 2.50 -1.11
C LEU A 107 -1.87 1.02 -0.89
N GLN A 108 -3.15 0.75 -0.70
CA GLN A 108 -3.69 -0.57 -0.32
C GLN A 108 -4.58 -1.20 -1.39
N SER A 109 -4.25 -0.96 -2.66
CA SER A 109 -4.83 -1.67 -3.80
C SER A 109 -3.75 -1.97 -4.84
N GLN A 110 -3.96 -3.01 -5.64
CA GLN A 110 -3.03 -3.36 -6.72
C GLN A 110 -2.79 -2.16 -7.65
N SER A 111 -3.83 -1.43 -8.04
CA SER A 111 -3.72 -0.29 -8.95
C SER A 111 -2.89 0.85 -8.36
N GLN A 112 -3.04 1.16 -7.07
CA GLN A 112 -2.24 2.16 -6.39
C GLN A 112 -0.78 1.74 -6.28
N VAL A 113 -0.51 0.48 -5.94
CA VAL A 113 0.85 -0.07 -5.90
C VAL A 113 1.51 0.01 -7.26
N THR A 114 0.85 -0.44 -8.34
CA THR A 114 1.43 -0.41 -9.69
C THR A 114 1.63 1.03 -10.20
N ALA A 115 0.73 1.97 -9.89
CA ALA A 115 0.94 3.38 -10.19
C ALA A 115 2.17 3.96 -9.47
N THR A 116 2.36 3.57 -8.20
CA THR A 116 3.54 3.96 -7.40
C THR A 116 4.83 3.40 -7.99
N LEU A 117 4.86 2.12 -8.41
CA LEU A 117 6.02 1.53 -9.09
C LEU A 117 6.37 2.27 -10.38
N ALA A 118 5.36 2.62 -11.18
CA ALA A 118 5.58 3.38 -12.41
C ALA A 118 6.15 4.79 -12.12
N ALA A 119 5.64 5.47 -11.09
CA ALA A 119 6.15 6.76 -10.66
C ALA A 119 7.61 6.68 -10.16
N LEU A 120 8.00 5.56 -9.55
CA LEU A 120 9.36 5.27 -9.09
C LEU A 120 10.31 4.83 -10.22
N GLY A 121 9.86 4.83 -11.48
CA GLY A 121 10.70 4.43 -12.62
C GLY A 121 10.87 2.92 -12.80
N LEU A 122 10.16 2.10 -12.02
CA LEU A 122 10.28 0.64 -12.05
C LEU A 122 9.39 -0.02 -13.12
N ALA A 123 8.99 0.69 -14.18
CA ALA A 123 8.08 0.17 -15.21
C ALA A 123 8.60 -1.08 -15.92
N GLU A 124 9.92 -1.21 -16.09
CA GLU A 124 10.58 -2.36 -16.72
C GLU A 124 10.62 -3.60 -15.80
N GLN A 125 10.37 -3.46 -14.51
CA GLN A 125 10.34 -4.54 -13.52
C GLN A 125 9.02 -5.32 -13.59
N ARG A 126 8.75 -5.96 -14.74
CA ARG A 126 7.46 -6.61 -15.07
C ARG A 126 6.98 -7.60 -14.00
N GLU A 127 7.90 -8.31 -13.35
CA GLU A 127 7.54 -9.27 -12.30
C GLU A 127 6.99 -8.57 -11.06
N LEU A 128 7.50 -7.40 -10.68
CA LEU A 128 6.93 -6.61 -9.57
C LEU A 128 5.49 -6.18 -9.86
N PHE A 129 5.20 -5.80 -11.11
CA PHE A 129 3.84 -5.43 -11.52
C PHE A 129 2.88 -6.62 -11.48
N LYS A 130 3.30 -7.80 -11.92
CA LYS A 130 2.49 -9.02 -11.84
C LYS A 130 2.23 -9.42 -10.39
N ASP A 131 3.27 -9.39 -9.57
CA ASP A 131 3.23 -9.85 -8.19
C ASP A 131 2.48 -8.89 -7.26
N ALA A 132 2.30 -7.62 -7.65
CA ALA A 132 1.41 -6.69 -6.95
C ALA A 132 -0.01 -7.25 -6.78
N ARG A 133 -0.48 -8.11 -7.70
CA ARG A 133 -1.75 -8.83 -7.58
C ARG A 133 -1.78 -9.77 -6.37
N GLY A 134 -0.64 -10.32 -5.98
CA GLY A 134 -0.49 -11.19 -4.81
C GLY A 134 -0.81 -10.49 -3.48
N LEU A 135 -0.79 -9.14 -3.44
CA LEU A 135 -1.15 -8.35 -2.26
C LEU A 135 -2.66 -8.25 -2.02
N ASN A 136 -3.50 -8.56 -3.03
CA ASN A 136 -4.95 -8.41 -2.90
C ASN A 136 -5.57 -9.16 -1.72
N PRO A 137 -5.17 -10.42 -1.39
CA PRO A 137 -5.69 -11.10 -0.20
C PRO A 137 -5.38 -10.35 1.11
N LEU A 138 -4.15 -9.80 1.24
CA LEU A 138 -3.74 -8.99 2.38
C LEU A 138 -4.59 -7.72 2.50
N PHE A 139 -4.70 -6.95 1.41
CA PHE A 139 -5.46 -5.70 1.40
C PHE A 139 -6.95 -5.92 1.66
N LYS A 140 -7.54 -6.96 1.06
CA LYS A 140 -8.92 -7.34 1.30
C LYS A 140 -9.15 -7.70 2.77
N ALA A 141 -8.34 -8.63 3.31
CA ALA A 141 -8.47 -9.04 4.70
C ALA A 141 -8.27 -7.87 5.68
N ARG A 142 -7.26 -7.02 5.43
CA ARG A 142 -7.03 -5.81 6.23
C ARG A 142 -8.24 -4.89 6.23
N ASN A 143 -8.86 -4.65 5.06
CA ASN A 143 -10.02 -3.78 4.95
C ASN A 143 -11.24 -4.38 5.65
N GLU A 144 -11.50 -5.68 5.49
CA GLU A 144 -12.57 -6.40 6.21
C GLU A 144 -12.38 -6.31 7.73
N ILE A 145 -11.14 -6.46 8.22
CA ILE A 145 -10.84 -6.37 9.66
C ILE A 145 -11.02 -4.93 10.16
N ALA A 146 -10.44 -3.95 9.45
CA ALA A 146 -10.40 -2.56 9.93
C ALA A 146 -11.76 -1.84 9.83
N HIS A 147 -12.56 -2.15 8.81
CA HIS A 147 -13.81 -1.42 8.55
C HIS A 147 -15.07 -2.22 8.86
N GLU A 148 -14.99 -3.56 8.84
CA GLU A 148 -16.14 -4.46 9.02
C GLU A 148 -16.00 -5.38 10.23
N MET A 149 -14.96 -5.18 11.06
CA MET A 149 -14.62 -6.03 12.23
C MET A 149 -14.48 -7.52 11.84
N ASP A 150 -14.07 -7.80 10.62
CA ASP A 150 -13.91 -9.14 10.02
C ASP A 150 -15.23 -9.95 9.99
N MET A 151 -16.36 -9.27 9.88
CA MET A 151 -17.67 -9.91 9.87
C MET A 151 -18.07 -10.41 8.49
N THR A 152 -18.58 -11.65 8.41
CA THR A 152 -19.15 -12.18 7.16
C THR A 152 -20.39 -11.37 6.74
N PRO A 153 -20.61 -11.16 5.43
CA PRO A 153 -21.87 -10.60 4.97
C PRO A 153 -23.06 -11.43 5.45
N SER A 154 -24.17 -10.78 5.83
CA SER A 154 -25.38 -11.51 6.17
C SER A 154 -25.94 -12.20 4.91
N ALA A 155 -26.13 -13.50 4.98
CA ALA A 155 -26.66 -14.28 3.85
C ALA A 155 -28.11 -13.90 3.45
N VAL A 156 -28.85 -13.24 4.37
CA VAL A 156 -30.23 -12.76 4.13
C VAL A 156 -30.33 -11.32 4.65
N LYS A 157 -30.80 -10.38 3.80
CA LYS A 157 -31.03 -8.99 4.20
C LYS A 157 -31.83 -8.94 5.53
N GLY A 158 -31.15 -8.56 6.60
CA GLY A 158 -31.75 -8.26 7.91
C GLY A 158 -32.01 -9.43 8.88
N ARG A 159 -31.71 -10.70 8.56
CA ARG A 159 -32.08 -11.85 9.40
C ARG A 159 -31.02 -12.93 9.58
N GLY A 160 -29.75 -12.66 9.44
CA GLY A 160 -28.68 -13.64 9.70
C GLY A 160 -27.74 -13.19 10.82
N LYS A 161 -27.33 -14.13 11.69
CA LYS A 161 -26.28 -13.88 12.67
C LYS A 161 -24.97 -13.69 11.90
N ARG A 162 -24.40 -12.49 11.94
CA ARG A 162 -23.05 -12.25 11.40
C ARG A 162 -22.02 -12.99 12.25
N THR A 163 -21.14 -13.72 11.58
CA THR A 163 -20.01 -14.39 12.23
C THR A 163 -18.71 -13.78 11.72
N ARG A 164 -17.67 -13.83 12.52
CA ARG A 164 -16.34 -13.41 12.07
C ARG A 164 -15.75 -14.44 11.12
N HIS A 165 -14.97 -13.97 10.13
CA HIS A 165 -14.21 -14.86 9.26
C HIS A 165 -13.22 -15.70 10.10
N GLU A 166 -13.22 -17.01 9.87
CA GLU A 166 -12.29 -17.94 10.48
C GLU A 166 -11.30 -18.39 9.41
N ARG A 167 -10.15 -17.76 9.39
CA ARG A 167 -9.05 -18.14 8.48
C ARG A 167 -8.08 -19.06 9.21
N ALA A 168 -7.48 -20.02 8.49
CA ALA A 168 -6.39 -20.83 9.03
C ALA A 168 -5.18 -19.96 9.38
N MET A 169 -4.40 -20.35 10.39
CA MET A 169 -3.15 -19.66 10.74
C MET A 169 -2.22 -19.51 9.53
N SER A 170 -2.08 -20.56 8.72
CA SER A 170 -1.25 -20.55 7.50
C SER A 170 -1.68 -19.45 6.51
N THR A 171 -2.99 -19.16 6.42
CA THR A 171 -3.51 -18.10 5.56
C THR A 171 -3.10 -16.71 6.06
N TYR A 172 -3.18 -16.45 7.37
CA TYR A 172 -2.72 -15.18 7.95
C TYR A 172 -1.22 -14.99 7.73
N VAL A 173 -0.43 -16.04 8.02
CA VAL A 173 1.02 -16.02 7.85
C VAL A 173 1.40 -15.78 6.39
N ALA A 174 0.77 -16.49 5.45
CA ALA A 174 1.04 -16.32 4.02
C ALA A 174 0.77 -14.88 3.55
N MET A 175 -0.36 -14.28 3.96
CA MET A 175 -0.67 -12.88 3.61
C MET A 175 0.40 -11.91 4.12
N CYS A 176 0.83 -12.06 5.38
CA CYS A 176 1.86 -11.20 5.97
C CYS A 176 3.22 -11.39 5.26
N HIS A 177 3.65 -12.63 5.00
CA HIS A 177 4.88 -12.92 4.27
C HIS A 177 4.86 -12.32 2.87
N THR A 178 3.78 -12.53 2.11
CA THR A 178 3.64 -11.96 0.77
C THR A 178 3.82 -10.43 0.78
N GLY A 179 3.23 -9.74 1.77
CA GLY A 179 3.39 -8.29 1.89
C GLY A 179 4.82 -7.86 2.19
N LEU A 180 5.49 -8.52 3.13
CA LEU A 180 6.85 -8.20 3.54
C LEU A 180 7.86 -8.54 2.43
N ASP A 181 7.75 -9.69 1.81
CA ASP A 181 8.61 -10.12 0.70
C ASP A 181 8.46 -9.17 -0.50
N TYR A 182 7.24 -8.73 -0.78
CA TYR A 182 7.00 -7.77 -1.83
C TYR A 182 7.71 -6.43 -1.55
N CYS A 183 7.59 -5.91 -0.33
CA CYS A 183 8.31 -4.70 0.08
C CYS A 183 9.83 -4.85 -0.09
N GLN A 184 10.40 -5.98 0.34
CA GLN A 184 11.84 -6.23 0.20
C GLN A 184 12.27 -6.23 -1.25
N ARG A 185 11.48 -6.83 -2.15
CA ARG A 185 11.78 -6.87 -3.58
C ARG A 185 11.69 -5.48 -4.23
N VAL A 186 10.72 -4.66 -3.83
CA VAL A 186 10.62 -3.27 -4.30
C VAL A 186 11.84 -2.47 -3.85
N LEU A 187 12.24 -2.60 -2.59
CA LEU A 187 13.41 -1.90 -2.05
C LEU A 187 14.71 -2.34 -2.73
N ASN A 188 14.87 -3.63 -3.02
CA ASN A 188 16.03 -4.15 -3.74
C ASN A 188 16.07 -3.59 -5.17
N ALA A 189 14.95 -3.61 -5.89
CA ALA A 189 14.88 -3.06 -7.23
C ALA A 189 15.20 -1.55 -7.27
N LEU A 190 14.76 -0.79 -6.26
CA LEU A 190 15.13 0.63 -6.14
C LEU A 190 16.61 0.83 -5.83
N ALA A 191 17.21 -0.03 -5.01
CA ALA A 191 18.63 0.05 -4.70
C ALA A 191 19.51 -0.25 -5.92
N ASP A 192 19.05 -1.11 -6.83
CA ASP A 192 19.75 -1.45 -8.06
C ASP A 192 19.67 -0.31 -9.11
N GLU A 193 18.66 0.57 -9.02
CA GLU A 193 18.44 1.71 -9.94
C GLU A 193 19.03 3.04 -9.41
N LEU A 194 19.43 3.12 -8.14
CA LEU A 194 19.99 4.33 -7.53
C LEU A 194 21.52 4.39 -7.66
#